data_f546d5abcfb2b19a829ba2f354187ede
#
_entry.id   f546d5abcfb2b19a829ba2f354187ede
#
_cell.length_a   1.000
_cell.length_b   1.000
_cell.length_c   1.000
_cell.angle_alpha   90.00
_cell.angle_beta   90.00
_cell.angle_gamma   90.00
#
_symmetry.space_group_name_H-M   'P 1'
#
loop_
_entity.id
_entity.type
_entity.pdbx_description
1 polymer ?
#
loop_
_entity_poly.entity_id
_entity_poly.type
_entity_poly.pdbx_seq_one_letter_code
_entity_poly.pdbx_strand_id
1 'polypeptide(L)'
;EILRCLVGSEMCIRDRLFHALLIYSANDAAMAIARQVGGSVENFVQMMNDKAASLAMTGTHFANPHGLHNENHYTTAYDVYLMLYAAYQHTEFQNTMSMSSYTLNMTHADGTAGTIYLSSTDKYLTGEKNAPENVTVLGGKTGTTDEAGSCLALVSQNAYGEPFISVILHASTKVELYEDMNTLLSNINS
;
A
#
# COMPACT_ATOMS: atom_id res chain seq x y z
N GLU A 1 11.72 14.05 2.49
CA GLU A 1 12.56 14.29 3.70
C GLU A 1 13.09 12.99 4.33
N ILE A 2 12.35 11.88 4.27
CA ILE A 2 12.77 10.57 4.82
C ILE A 2 14.11 10.11 4.22
N LEU A 3 14.33 10.33 2.92
CA LEU A 3 15.53 9.91 2.20
C LEU A 3 16.83 10.58 2.65
N ARG A 4 16.80 11.81 3.14
CA ARG A 4 17.99 12.55 3.54
C ARG A 4 18.60 12.10 4.87
N CYS A 5 17.90 11.25 5.60
CA CYS A 5 18.18 10.91 6.99
C CYS A 5 18.49 9.43 7.23
N LEU A 6 18.51 8.59 6.18
CA LEU A 6 18.73 7.16 6.34
C LEU A 6 20.23 6.84 6.29
N VAL A 7 20.82 6.61 7.45
CA VAL A 7 22.18 6.07 7.61
C VAL A 7 22.05 4.66 8.23
N GLY A 8 22.67 3.66 7.59
CA GLY A 8 22.65 2.28 8.05
C GLY A 8 23.14 1.31 6.98
N SER A 9 23.15 -0.01 7.28
CA SER A 9 23.39 -1.01 6.25
C SER A 9 22.31 -0.95 5.17
N GLU A 10 22.63 -1.31 3.92
CA GLU A 10 21.68 -1.27 2.79
C GLU A 10 20.36 -2.03 3.10
N MET A 11 20.44 -3.15 3.83
CA MET A 11 19.27 -3.92 4.24
C MET A 11 18.35 -3.11 5.19
N CYS A 12 18.92 -2.41 6.18
CA CYS A 12 18.14 -1.57 7.09
C CYS A 12 17.48 -0.38 6.38
N ILE A 13 18.12 0.19 5.36
CA ILE A 13 17.60 1.30 4.57
C ILE A 13 16.42 0.81 3.71
N ARG A 14 16.57 -0.32 3.03
CA ARG A 14 15.53 -0.94 2.21
C ARG A 14 14.27 -1.23 3.03
N ASP A 15 14.42 -1.86 4.19
CA ASP A 15 13.30 -2.22 5.06
C ASP A 15 12.57 -0.97 5.57
N ARG A 16 13.30 0.07 5.96
CA ARG A 16 12.72 1.35 6.38
C ARG A 16 11.94 2.05 5.27
N LEU A 17 12.46 2.05 4.03
CA LEU A 17 11.78 2.60 2.87
C LEU A 17 10.52 1.81 2.55
N PHE A 18 10.57 0.48 2.68
CA PHE A 18 9.43 -0.39 2.45
C PHE A 18 8.31 -0.14 3.47
N HIS A 19 8.64 -0.01 4.77
CA HIS A 19 7.68 0.37 5.80
C HIS A 19 7.10 1.77 5.55
N ALA A 20 7.92 2.77 5.20
CA ALA A 20 7.46 4.11 4.91
C ALA A 20 6.50 4.13 3.69
N LEU A 21 6.78 3.34 2.67
CA LEU A 21 5.94 3.20 1.48
C LEU A 21 4.59 2.56 1.82
N LEU A 22 4.58 1.42 2.49
CA LEU A 22 3.35 0.65 2.71
C LEU A 22 2.47 1.24 3.81
N ILE A 23 3.06 1.66 4.94
CA ILE A 23 2.32 2.15 6.10
C ILE A 23 1.85 3.59 5.89
N TYR A 24 2.78 4.49 5.52
CA TYR A 24 2.52 5.93 5.43
C TYR A 24 2.26 6.42 4.00
N SER A 25 2.48 5.59 2.99
CA SER A 25 2.35 5.96 1.56
C SER A 25 3.35 7.05 1.12
N ALA A 26 4.60 6.97 1.60
CA ALA A 26 5.62 7.96 1.31
C ALA A 26 6.08 7.91 -0.15
N ASN A 27 5.80 8.97 -0.92
CA ASN A 27 6.16 9.05 -2.35
C ASN A 27 7.66 9.10 -2.60
N ASP A 28 8.43 9.73 -1.70
CA ASP A 28 9.88 9.79 -1.76
C ASP A 28 10.52 8.41 -1.51
N ALA A 29 9.91 7.59 -0.65
CA ALA A 29 10.32 6.20 -0.45
C ALA A 29 10.09 5.35 -1.72
N ALA A 30 8.94 5.54 -2.40
CA ALA A 30 8.67 4.88 -3.68
C ALA A 30 9.73 5.24 -4.74
N MET A 31 10.07 6.52 -4.84
CA MET A 31 11.10 7.02 -5.78
C MET A 31 12.50 6.49 -5.46
N ALA A 32 12.83 6.34 -4.16
CA ALA A 32 14.11 5.77 -3.75
C ALA A 32 14.22 4.29 -4.10
N ILE A 33 13.17 3.51 -3.80
CA ILE A 33 13.10 2.09 -4.13
C ILE A 33 13.20 1.92 -5.65
N ALA A 34 12.48 2.74 -6.43
CA ALA A 34 12.51 2.70 -7.88
C ALA A 34 13.93 2.89 -8.44
N ARG A 35 14.67 3.89 -7.95
CA ARG A 35 16.04 4.13 -8.37
C ARG A 35 17.00 3.01 -7.96
N GLN A 36 16.85 2.48 -6.76
CA GLN A 36 17.71 1.44 -6.23
C GLN A 36 17.49 0.10 -6.94
N VAL A 37 16.25 -0.27 -7.21
CA VAL A 37 15.91 -1.57 -7.81
C VAL A 37 16.02 -1.52 -9.33
N GLY A 38 15.52 -0.43 -9.95
CA GLY A 38 15.50 -0.28 -11.40
C GLY A 38 16.76 0.33 -11.99
N GLY A 39 17.64 0.91 -11.16
CA GLY A 39 18.74 1.75 -11.63
C GLY A 39 18.28 3.13 -12.13
N SER A 40 17.07 3.24 -12.65
CA SER A 40 16.35 4.49 -12.95
C SER A 40 14.87 4.34 -12.65
N VAL A 41 14.15 5.46 -12.56
CA VAL A 41 12.69 5.46 -12.35
C VAL A 41 11.98 4.87 -13.57
N GLU A 42 12.42 5.25 -14.77
CA GLU A 42 11.86 4.79 -16.04
C GLU A 42 11.97 3.27 -16.19
N ASN A 43 13.15 2.73 -15.88
CA ASN A 43 13.37 1.28 -15.92
C ASN A 43 12.52 0.55 -14.86
N PHE A 44 12.39 1.12 -13.66
CA PHE A 44 11.52 0.54 -12.63
C PHE A 44 10.05 0.54 -13.05
N VAL A 45 9.55 1.63 -13.67
CA VAL A 45 8.18 1.69 -14.22
C VAL A 45 7.99 0.65 -15.31
N GLN A 46 8.99 0.42 -16.16
CA GLN A 46 8.93 -0.68 -17.14
C GLN A 46 8.82 -2.04 -16.44
N MET A 47 9.63 -2.28 -15.38
CA MET A 47 9.54 -3.51 -14.58
C MET A 47 8.16 -3.68 -13.93
N MET A 48 7.52 -2.58 -13.47
CA MET A 48 6.15 -2.62 -12.95
C MET A 48 5.16 -3.06 -14.02
N ASN A 49 5.25 -2.53 -15.23
CA ASN A 49 4.38 -2.90 -16.35
C ASN A 49 4.63 -4.35 -16.82
N ASP A 50 5.88 -4.79 -16.87
CA ASP A 50 6.23 -6.18 -17.19
C ASP A 50 5.67 -7.14 -16.13
N LYS A 51 5.72 -6.75 -14.85
CA LYS A 51 5.11 -7.51 -13.76
C LYS A 51 3.59 -7.56 -13.89
N ALA A 52 2.93 -6.45 -14.20
CA ALA A 52 1.50 -6.39 -14.44
C ALA A 52 1.09 -7.35 -15.57
N ALA A 53 1.82 -7.32 -16.69
CA ALA A 53 1.59 -8.23 -17.81
C ALA A 53 1.76 -9.71 -17.38
N SER A 54 2.79 -10.03 -16.58
CA SER A 54 3.02 -11.38 -16.07
C SER A 54 1.93 -11.90 -15.13
N LEU A 55 1.19 -10.99 -14.49
CA LEU A 55 0.04 -11.27 -13.63
C LEU A 55 -1.30 -11.23 -14.39
N ALA A 56 -1.28 -11.08 -15.70
CA ALA A 56 -2.46 -10.94 -16.57
C ALA A 56 -3.33 -9.70 -16.21
N MET A 57 -2.72 -8.64 -15.69
CA MET A 57 -3.39 -7.36 -15.38
C MET A 57 -3.58 -6.55 -16.68
N THR A 58 -4.55 -6.93 -17.48
CA THR A 58 -4.73 -6.41 -18.85
C THR A 58 -5.35 -5.00 -18.91
N GLY A 59 -5.94 -4.54 -17.82
CA GLY A 59 -6.53 -3.20 -17.67
C GLY A 59 -5.64 -2.24 -16.88
N THR A 60 -4.33 -2.51 -16.76
CA THR A 60 -3.41 -1.73 -15.94
C THR A 60 -2.22 -1.19 -16.73
N HIS A 61 -1.89 0.05 -16.49
CA HIS A 61 -0.64 0.67 -16.94
C HIS A 61 -0.10 1.61 -15.88
N PHE A 62 1.17 1.44 -15.52
CA PHE A 62 1.89 2.28 -14.58
C PHE A 62 2.72 3.33 -15.31
N ALA A 63 2.59 4.61 -14.93
CA ALA A 63 3.37 5.72 -15.43
C ALA A 63 4.40 6.23 -14.41
N ASN A 64 4.24 5.87 -13.13
CA ASN A 64 5.14 6.26 -12.04
C ASN A 64 5.05 5.26 -10.88
N PRO A 65 6.03 5.25 -9.95
CA PRO A 65 6.05 4.29 -8.84
C PRO A 65 5.25 4.72 -7.60
N HIS A 66 4.73 5.94 -7.54
CA HIS A 66 4.11 6.53 -6.34
C HIS A 66 2.60 6.74 -6.44
N GLY A 67 2.00 6.57 -7.62
CA GLY A 67 0.55 6.65 -7.82
C GLY A 67 -0.04 8.07 -7.92
N LEU A 68 0.78 9.11 -8.05
CA LEU A 68 0.25 10.44 -8.39
C LEU A 68 -0.34 10.41 -9.80
N HIS A 69 -1.35 11.25 -10.02
CA HIS A 69 -2.10 11.28 -11.27
C HIS A 69 -1.21 11.44 -12.51
N ASN A 70 -1.54 10.65 -13.51
CA ASN A 70 -1.04 10.75 -14.88
C ASN A 70 -2.08 10.09 -15.79
N GLU A 71 -2.38 10.67 -16.92
CA GLU A 71 -3.39 10.16 -17.88
C GLU A 71 -3.13 8.71 -18.32
N ASN A 72 -1.86 8.30 -18.33
CA ASN A 72 -1.45 6.93 -18.65
C ASN A 72 -1.28 6.03 -17.41
N HIS A 73 -1.75 6.45 -16.22
CA HIS A 73 -1.68 5.66 -14.99
C HIS A 73 -3.09 5.20 -14.62
N TYR A 74 -3.42 3.97 -14.97
CA TYR A 74 -4.77 3.43 -14.76
C TYR A 74 -4.73 1.95 -14.36
N THR A 75 -5.82 1.49 -13.75
CA THR A 75 -6.01 0.11 -13.32
C THR A 75 -7.50 -0.23 -13.23
N THR A 76 -7.81 -1.47 -12.92
CA THR A 76 -9.16 -1.96 -12.59
C THR A 76 -9.16 -2.59 -11.20
N ALA A 77 -10.35 -2.72 -10.57
CA ALA A 77 -10.47 -3.39 -9.28
C ALA A 77 -10.01 -4.85 -9.34
N TYR A 78 -10.24 -5.53 -10.45
CA TYR A 78 -9.78 -6.90 -10.65
C TYR A 78 -8.24 -6.99 -10.76
N ASP A 79 -7.61 -6.08 -11.46
CA ASP A 79 -6.15 -6.05 -11.58
C ASP A 79 -5.49 -5.72 -10.23
N VAL A 80 -6.08 -4.81 -9.44
CA VAL A 80 -5.62 -4.54 -8.07
C VAL A 80 -5.75 -5.80 -7.19
N TYR A 81 -6.83 -6.57 -7.35
CA TYR A 81 -6.95 -7.88 -6.69
C TYR A 81 -5.80 -8.80 -7.08
N LEU A 82 -5.49 -8.97 -8.37
CA LEU A 82 -4.41 -9.82 -8.85
C LEU A 82 -3.05 -9.37 -8.27
N MET A 83 -2.80 -8.08 -8.27
CA MET A 83 -1.57 -7.49 -7.71
C MET A 83 -1.47 -7.75 -6.20
N LEU A 84 -2.54 -7.49 -5.44
CA LEU A 84 -2.56 -7.69 -4.00
C LEU A 84 -2.45 -9.17 -3.64
N TYR A 85 -3.12 -10.06 -4.38
CA TYR A 85 -3.00 -11.50 -4.20
C TYR A 85 -1.56 -11.98 -4.39
N ALA A 86 -0.88 -11.51 -5.45
CA ALA A 86 0.52 -11.86 -5.69
C ALA A 86 1.46 -11.30 -4.61
N ALA A 87 1.26 -10.05 -4.19
CA ALA A 87 2.06 -9.42 -3.13
C ALA A 87 1.85 -10.11 -1.78
N TYR A 88 0.64 -10.53 -1.47
CA TYR A 88 0.29 -11.18 -0.20
C TYR A 88 0.89 -12.57 -0.04
N GLN A 89 1.47 -13.18 -1.09
CA GLN A 89 2.26 -14.43 -0.96
C GLN A 89 3.61 -14.22 -0.25
N HIS A 90 4.03 -12.97 -0.03
CA HIS A 90 5.31 -12.64 0.62
C HIS A 90 5.09 -12.26 2.08
N THR A 91 5.68 -13.00 3.01
CA THR A 91 5.53 -12.81 4.47
C THR A 91 5.93 -11.39 4.91
N GLU A 92 6.99 -10.81 4.32
CA GLU A 92 7.43 -9.45 4.62
C GLU A 92 6.37 -8.41 4.26
N PHE A 93 5.68 -8.60 3.13
CA PHE A 93 4.56 -7.75 2.73
C PHE A 93 3.38 -7.88 3.69
N GLN A 94 2.98 -9.12 4.04
CA GLN A 94 1.90 -9.38 5.00
C GLN A 94 2.18 -8.69 6.34
N ASN A 95 3.38 -8.89 6.90
CA ASN A 95 3.78 -8.31 8.17
C ASN A 95 3.75 -6.78 8.13
N THR A 96 4.24 -6.17 7.05
CA THR A 96 4.31 -4.71 6.94
C THR A 96 2.93 -4.09 6.73
N MET A 97 2.08 -4.67 5.85
CA MET A 97 0.77 -4.09 5.57
C MET A 97 -0.24 -4.26 6.71
N SER A 98 0.04 -5.14 7.68
CA SER A 98 -0.79 -5.33 8.89
C SER A 98 -0.46 -4.35 10.02
N MET A 99 0.61 -3.57 9.89
CA MET A 99 1.05 -2.64 10.94
C MET A 99 0.15 -1.41 11.00
N SER A 100 -0.34 -1.07 12.20
CA SER A 100 -1.05 0.18 12.46
C SER A 100 -0.12 1.39 12.51
N SER A 101 1.15 1.17 12.87
CA SER A 101 2.18 2.21 12.97
C SER A 101 3.58 1.61 12.92
N TYR A 102 4.56 2.46 12.63
CA TYR A 102 5.97 2.10 12.66
C TYR A 102 6.82 3.29 13.11
N THR A 103 7.80 3.04 13.97
CA THR A 103 8.74 4.05 14.42
C THR A 103 10.05 3.92 13.65
N LEU A 104 10.33 4.88 12.80
CA LEU A 104 11.54 4.94 12.00
C LEU A 104 12.61 5.75 12.72
N ASN A 105 13.65 5.06 13.17
CA ASN A 105 14.84 5.71 13.75
C ASN A 105 15.84 6.03 12.63
N MET A 106 16.37 7.25 12.63
CA MET A 106 17.30 7.75 11.64
C MET A 106 18.46 8.50 12.28
N THR A 107 19.50 8.75 11.49
CA THR A 107 20.58 9.68 11.86
C THR A 107 20.62 10.78 10.81
N HIS A 108 20.54 12.02 11.25
CA HIS A 108 20.68 13.18 10.37
C HIS A 108 22.09 13.32 9.83
N ALA A 109 22.26 14.11 8.77
CA ALA A 109 23.57 14.34 8.14
C ALA A 109 24.60 14.99 9.09
N ASP A 110 24.12 15.68 10.12
CA ASP A 110 24.97 16.27 11.19
C ASP A 110 25.31 15.28 12.31
N GLY A 111 24.90 14.00 12.19
CA GLY A 111 25.15 12.95 13.16
C GLY A 111 24.12 12.88 14.31
N THR A 112 23.14 13.77 14.36
CA THR A 112 22.10 13.74 15.40
C THR A 112 21.09 12.61 15.13
N ALA A 113 20.62 11.95 16.21
CA ALA A 113 19.54 10.96 16.12
C ALA A 113 18.19 11.63 15.89
N GLY A 114 17.38 11.06 15.01
CA GLY A 114 16.02 11.49 14.75
C GLY A 114 15.06 10.30 14.74
N THR A 115 13.78 10.59 14.97
CA THR A 115 12.72 9.59 14.96
C THR A 115 11.52 10.13 14.19
N ILE A 116 10.97 9.32 13.27
CA ILE A 116 9.70 9.61 12.60
C ILE A 116 8.70 8.54 13.00
N TYR A 117 7.53 8.97 13.44
CA TYR A 117 6.40 8.09 13.70
C TYR A 117 5.52 8.03 12.46
N LEU A 118 5.38 6.84 11.90
CA LEU A 118 4.54 6.54 10.75
C LEU A 118 3.25 5.87 11.23
N SER A 119 2.10 6.46 10.91
CA SER A 119 0.78 5.86 11.16
C SER A 119 0.21 5.30 9.86
N SER A 120 -0.46 4.16 9.95
CA SER A 120 -1.16 3.59 8.80
C SER A 120 -2.22 4.55 8.27
N THR A 121 -2.39 4.56 6.95
CA THR A 121 -3.47 5.29 6.27
C THR A 121 -4.78 4.50 6.26
N ASP A 122 -4.74 3.22 6.63
CA ASP A 122 -5.92 2.36 6.75
C ASP A 122 -6.58 2.54 8.13
N LYS A 123 -7.83 3.04 8.14
CA LYS A 123 -8.57 3.36 9.35
C LYS A 123 -9.05 2.12 10.14
N TYR A 124 -9.11 0.96 9.52
CA TYR A 124 -9.35 -0.28 10.26
C TYR A 124 -8.16 -0.63 11.16
N LEU A 125 -6.95 -0.48 10.64
CA LEU A 125 -5.72 -0.79 11.40
C LEU A 125 -5.46 0.24 12.51
N THR A 126 -5.83 1.51 12.31
CA THR A 126 -5.68 2.56 13.35
C THR A 126 -6.80 2.54 14.38
N GLY A 127 -7.85 1.76 14.18
CA GLY A 127 -9.02 1.69 15.06
C GLY A 127 -10.00 2.86 14.91
N GLU A 128 -9.82 3.70 13.88
CA GLU A 128 -10.76 4.81 13.57
C GLU A 128 -12.05 4.30 12.92
N LYS A 129 -12.03 3.10 12.35
CA LYS A 129 -13.18 2.40 11.77
C LYS A 129 -13.19 0.95 12.24
N ASN A 130 -14.38 0.44 12.50
CA ASN A 130 -14.58 -0.95 12.86
C ASN A 130 -15.05 -1.74 11.64
N ALA A 131 -14.49 -2.93 11.46
CA ALA A 131 -15.03 -3.91 10.53
C ALA A 131 -16.38 -4.46 11.03
N PRO A 132 -17.19 -5.04 10.15
CA PRO A 132 -18.40 -5.76 10.56
C PRO A 132 -18.10 -6.89 11.55
N GLU A 133 -19.11 -7.30 12.30
CA GLU A 133 -19.02 -8.42 13.23
C GLU A 133 -18.52 -9.70 12.52
N ASN A 134 -17.64 -10.45 13.18
CA ASN A 134 -17.03 -11.67 12.66
C ASN A 134 -16.12 -11.50 11.43
N VAL A 135 -15.65 -10.27 11.18
CA VAL A 135 -14.65 -9.97 10.16
C VAL A 135 -13.39 -9.42 10.81
N THR A 136 -12.25 -9.98 10.48
CA THR A 136 -10.95 -9.47 10.90
C THR A 136 -10.21 -8.89 9.69
N VAL A 137 -9.86 -7.60 9.74
CA VAL A 137 -8.98 -6.98 8.74
C VAL A 137 -7.54 -7.36 9.05
N LEU A 138 -6.86 -7.98 8.07
CA LEU A 138 -5.47 -8.43 8.19
C LEU A 138 -4.49 -7.37 7.69
N GLY A 139 -4.94 -6.46 6.84
CA GLY A 139 -4.16 -5.36 6.34
C GLY A 139 -4.75 -4.74 5.09
N GLY A 140 -4.28 -3.55 4.73
CA GLY A 140 -4.80 -2.85 3.57
C GLY A 140 -3.90 -1.73 3.07
N LYS A 141 -4.26 -1.21 1.90
CA LYS A 141 -3.61 -0.04 1.31
C LYS A 141 -4.65 0.91 0.75
N THR A 142 -4.60 2.16 1.21
CA THR A 142 -5.41 3.25 0.68
C THR A 142 -4.69 3.96 -0.47
N GLY A 143 -5.46 4.58 -1.35
CA GLY A 143 -5.01 5.54 -2.36
C GLY A 143 -5.99 6.70 -2.46
N THR A 144 -5.51 7.91 -2.69
CA THR A 144 -6.37 9.08 -2.90
C THR A 144 -5.66 10.09 -3.78
N THR A 145 -6.31 10.48 -4.87
CA THR A 145 -6.02 11.69 -5.65
C THR A 145 -7.35 12.34 -6.00
N ASP A 146 -7.33 13.58 -6.47
CA ASP A 146 -8.57 14.27 -6.88
C ASP A 146 -9.26 13.52 -8.02
N GLU A 147 -8.49 12.93 -8.94
CA GLU A 147 -9.00 12.22 -10.12
C GLU A 147 -9.40 10.78 -9.78
N ALA A 148 -8.62 10.09 -8.95
CA ALA A 148 -8.90 8.69 -8.59
C ALA A 148 -9.99 8.56 -7.52
N GLY A 149 -10.37 9.65 -6.84
CA GLY A 149 -11.23 9.56 -5.67
C GLY A 149 -10.56 8.82 -4.52
N SER A 150 -11.35 8.27 -3.62
CA SER A 150 -10.87 7.47 -2.51
C SER A 150 -10.88 5.98 -2.87
N CYS A 151 -9.75 5.30 -2.66
CA CYS A 151 -9.55 3.90 -3.02
C CYS A 151 -9.05 3.10 -1.80
N LEU A 152 -9.43 1.83 -1.72
CA LEU A 152 -8.99 0.92 -0.67
C LEU A 152 -8.95 -0.52 -1.19
N ALA A 153 -7.84 -1.20 -0.97
CA ALA A 153 -7.69 -2.63 -1.16
C ALA A 153 -7.34 -3.28 0.18
N LEU A 154 -8.13 -4.27 0.61
CA LEU A 154 -8.00 -4.94 1.89
C LEU A 154 -7.79 -6.44 1.72
N VAL A 155 -7.04 -7.02 2.66
CA VAL A 155 -7.08 -8.45 2.97
C VAL A 155 -7.79 -8.60 4.32
N SER A 156 -8.80 -9.45 4.36
CA SER A 156 -9.59 -9.75 5.55
C SER A 156 -9.85 -11.25 5.66
N GLN A 157 -10.33 -11.68 6.82
CA GLN A 157 -10.80 -13.04 7.03
C GLN A 157 -12.18 -13.05 7.67
N ASN A 158 -12.98 -14.07 7.35
CA ASN A 158 -14.27 -14.31 7.97
C ASN A 158 -14.12 -14.99 9.35
N ALA A 159 -15.25 -15.32 9.99
CA ALA A 159 -15.29 -16.03 11.28
C ALA A 159 -14.60 -17.39 11.27
N TYR A 160 -14.44 -18.01 10.11
CA TYR A 160 -13.82 -19.32 9.92
C TYR A 160 -12.33 -19.24 9.60
N GLY A 161 -11.76 -18.01 9.51
CA GLY A 161 -10.36 -17.77 9.15
C GLY A 161 -10.08 -17.86 7.65
N GLU A 162 -11.10 -17.89 6.81
CA GLU A 162 -10.93 -17.90 5.36
C GLU A 162 -10.56 -16.51 4.86
N PRO A 163 -9.49 -16.38 4.04
CA PRO A 163 -9.03 -15.08 3.56
C PRO A 163 -9.82 -14.57 2.36
N PHE A 164 -10.07 -13.26 2.35
CA PHE A 164 -10.75 -12.53 1.28
C PHE A 164 -9.95 -11.29 0.92
N ILE A 165 -9.99 -10.91 -0.36
CA ILE A 165 -9.49 -9.63 -0.86
C ILE A 165 -10.68 -8.80 -1.34
N SER A 166 -10.80 -7.59 -0.79
CA SER A 166 -11.87 -6.64 -1.15
C SER A 166 -11.23 -5.37 -1.72
N VAL A 167 -11.72 -4.90 -2.86
CA VAL A 167 -11.19 -3.72 -3.56
C VAL A 167 -12.31 -2.76 -3.89
N ILE A 168 -12.17 -1.50 -3.49
CA ILE A 168 -13.03 -0.38 -3.91
C ILE A 168 -12.14 0.69 -4.53
N LEU A 169 -12.53 1.15 -5.71
CA LEU A 169 -11.89 2.25 -6.42
C LEU A 169 -12.93 3.35 -6.66
N HIS A 170 -12.45 4.59 -6.66
CA HIS A 170 -13.20 5.76 -7.08
C HIS A 170 -14.44 6.09 -6.23
N ALA A 171 -14.37 5.87 -4.91
CA ALA A 171 -15.40 6.38 -4.00
C ALA A 171 -15.28 7.91 -3.91
N SER A 172 -16.43 8.61 -3.84
CA SER A 172 -16.48 10.08 -3.86
C SER A 172 -15.86 10.69 -2.60
N THR A 173 -15.96 9.98 -1.48
CA THR A 173 -15.42 10.42 -0.20
C THR A 173 -14.81 9.26 0.59
N LYS A 174 -13.94 9.59 1.57
CA LYS A 174 -13.43 8.58 2.52
C LYS A 174 -14.53 7.97 3.38
N VAL A 175 -15.62 8.69 3.65
CA VAL A 175 -16.76 8.17 4.44
C VAL A 175 -17.45 7.07 3.65
N GLU A 176 -17.85 7.38 2.42
CA GLU A 176 -18.48 6.44 1.49
C GLU A 176 -17.61 5.21 1.25
N LEU A 177 -16.29 5.41 1.03
CA LEU A 177 -15.33 4.31 0.86
C LEU A 177 -15.43 3.26 1.97
N TYR A 178 -15.46 3.69 3.26
CA TYR A 178 -15.52 2.78 4.38
C TYR A 178 -16.95 2.21 4.62
N GLU A 179 -18.00 2.90 4.24
CA GLU A 179 -19.38 2.39 4.27
C GLU A 179 -19.57 1.29 3.22
N ASP A 180 -19.10 1.52 2.00
CA ASP A 180 -19.14 0.53 0.92
C ASP A 180 -18.24 -0.68 1.26
N MET A 181 -17.05 -0.43 1.83
CA MET A 181 -16.17 -1.51 2.26
C MET A 181 -16.83 -2.37 3.35
N ASN A 182 -17.49 -1.76 4.34
CA ASN A 182 -18.24 -2.52 5.35
C ASN A 182 -19.39 -3.33 4.73
N THR A 183 -20.02 -2.80 3.69
CA THR A 183 -21.07 -3.53 2.96
C THR A 183 -20.49 -4.77 2.27
N LEU A 184 -19.32 -4.64 1.59
CA LEU A 184 -18.62 -5.78 1.00
C LEU A 184 -18.21 -6.81 2.06
N LEU A 185 -17.58 -6.34 3.14
CA LEU A 185 -17.08 -7.20 4.21
C LEU A 185 -18.22 -7.96 4.94
N SER A 186 -19.41 -7.39 5.02
CA SER A 186 -20.56 -8.07 5.62
C SER A 186 -20.98 -9.32 4.86
N ASN A 187 -20.67 -9.41 3.56
CA ASN A 187 -21.03 -10.55 2.71
C ASN A 187 -20.07 -11.74 2.81
N ILE A 188 -18.89 -11.58 3.45
CA ILE A 188 -17.90 -12.68 3.51
C ILE A 188 -18.23 -13.76 4.56
N ASN A 189 -19.22 -13.54 5.42
CA ASN A 189 -19.72 -14.50 6.40
C ASN A 189 -21.03 -15.19 5.97
N SER A 190 -21.52 -14.91 4.75
CA SER A 190 -22.79 -15.45 4.24
C SER A 190 -22.61 -16.82 3.57
#